data_78524311d4e3d2b80818d34b5235143d
#
_entry.id   78524311d4e3d2b80818d34b5235143d
#
_cell.length_a   1.000
_cell.length_b   1.000
_cell.length_c   1.000
_cell.angle_alpha   90.00
_cell.angle_beta   90.00
_cell.angle_gamma   90.00
#
_symmetry.space_group_name_H-M   'P 1'
#
loop_
_entity.id
_entity.type
_entity.pdbx_description
1 polymer ?
#
loop_
_entity_poly.entity_id
_entity_poly.type
_entity_poly.pdbx_seq_one_letter_code
_entity_poly.pdbx_strand_id
1 'polypeptide(L)'
;MIVTFEKTYLQKLYVDGKTKDKKHRFQPQIVSKYVKVVNLMKQQENVLGLTKFGSLHYEKLHGDKEGKSSVRVNDQYRIEFIEGMEAGKQIATICNITDLSNHYK
;
A
#
# COMPACT_ATOMS: atom_id res chain seq x y z
N MET A 1 1.64 11.99 2.19
CA MET A 1 2.92 11.28 1.93
C MET A 1 3.16 11.10 0.44
N ILE A 2 4.40 10.89 0.08
CA ILE A 2 4.79 10.49 -1.26
C ILE A 2 4.53 8.99 -1.38
N VAL A 3 3.76 8.58 -2.39
CA VAL A 3 3.51 7.16 -2.66
C VAL A 3 4.09 6.84 -4.03
N THR A 4 4.94 5.82 -4.06
CA THR A 4 5.55 5.32 -5.31
C THR A 4 5.17 3.86 -5.50
N PHE A 5 5.35 3.35 -6.71
CA PHE A 5 4.98 1.98 -7.06
C PHE A 5 6.19 1.26 -7.62
N GLU A 6 6.58 0.16 -7.00
CA GLU A 6 7.75 -0.59 -7.43
C GLU A 6 7.51 -1.32 -8.74
N LYS A 7 6.27 -1.76 -8.99
CA LYS A 7 5.91 -2.56 -10.16
C LYS A 7 4.88 -1.82 -11.02
N THR A 8 4.98 -2.00 -12.33
CA THR A 8 4.11 -1.33 -13.28
C THR A 8 2.63 -1.63 -13.04
N TYR A 9 2.28 -2.88 -12.72
CA TYR A 9 0.88 -3.23 -12.53
C TYR A 9 0.25 -2.48 -11.36
N LEU A 10 1.02 -2.21 -10.31
CA LEU A 10 0.51 -1.47 -9.14
C LEU A 10 0.16 -0.03 -9.50
N GLN A 11 1.00 0.61 -10.31
CA GLN A 11 0.72 1.95 -10.80
C GLN A 11 -0.48 1.97 -11.75
N LYS A 12 -0.58 0.99 -12.65
CA LYS A 12 -1.69 0.89 -13.58
C LYS A 12 -3.03 0.69 -12.88
N LEU A 13 -3.05 -0.14 -11.85
CA LEU A 13 -4.27 -0.33 -11.05
C LEU A 13 -4.72 0.98 -10.40
N TYR A 14 -3.76 1.78 -9.94
CA TYR A 14 -4.08 3.05 -9.30
C TYR A 14 -4.53 4.11 -10.30
N VAL A 15 -3.80 4.27 -11.41
CA VAL A 15 -4.05 5.33 -12.39
C VAL A 15 -5.22 4.99 -13.30
N ASP A 16 -5.24 3.76 -13.83
CA ASP A 16 -6.20 3.35 -14.84
C ASP A 16 -7.35 2.49 -14.31
N GLY A 17 -7.23 2.01 -13.07
CA GLY A 17 -8.20 1.08 -12.50
C GLY A 17 -8.13 -0.34 -13.04
N LYS A 18 -7.13 -0.63 -13.85
CA LYS A 18 -6.95 -1.95 -14.48
C LYS A 18 -5.52 -2.12 -14.96
N THR A 19 -5.15 -3.35 -15.24
CA THR A 19 -3.85 -3.67 -15.83
C THR A 19 -4.04 -4.76 -16.88
N LYS A 20 -3.15 -4.77 -17.88
CA LYS A 20 -3.09 -5.84 -18.90
C LYS A 20 -2.31 -7.06 -18.40
N ASP A 21 -1.69 -6.97 -17.23
CA ASP A 21 -0.92 -8.07 -16.66
C ASP A 21 -1.86 -9.18 -16.21
N LYS A 22 -1.82 -10.31 -16.91
CA LYS A 22 -2.73 -11.44 -16.66
C LYS A 22 -2.52 -12.08 -15.29
N LYS A 23 -1.34 -11.93 -14.70
CA LYS A 23 -1.03 -12.50 -13.38
C LYS A 23 -1.59 -11.66 -12.24
N HIS A 24 -1.97 -10.41 -12.52
CA HIS A 24 -2.36 -9.45 -11.49
C HIS A 24 -3.75 -8.89 -11.78
N ARG A 25 -4.69 -9.79 -12.07
CA ARG A 25 -6.09 -9.42 -12.25
C ARG A 25 -6.80 -9.48 -10.92
N PHE A 26 -7.49 -8.41 -10.59
CA PHE A 26 -8.23 -8.28 -9.35
C PHE A 26 -9.67 -7.93 -9.67
N GLN A 27 -10.59 -8.35 -8.79
CA GLN A 27 -11.99 -7.97 -8.93
C GLN A 27 -12.14 -6.45 -8.81
N PRO A 28 -13.13 -5.86 -9.51
CA PRO A 28 -13.30 -4.39 -9.51
C PRO A 28 -13.43 -3.77 -8.12
N GLN A 29 -14.12 -4.44 -7.19
CA GLN A 29 -14.27 -3.92 -5.83
C GLN A 29 -12.95 -3.88 -5.07
N ILE A 30 -12.03 -4.80 -5.35
CA ILE A 30 -10.70 -4.81 -4.73
C ILE A 30 -9.88 -3.66 -5.29
N VAL A 31 -9.92 -3.44 -6.60
CA VAL A 31 -9.22 -2.33 -7.25
C VAL A 31 -9.74 -0.99 -6.72
N SER A 32 -11.05 -0.84 -6.63
CA SER A 32 -11.68 0.38 -6.11
C SER A 32 -11.21 0.67 -4.68
N LYS A 33 -11.19 -0.35 -3.82
CA LYS A 33 -10.74 -0.18 -2.44
C LYS A 33 -9.25 0.10 -2.35
N TYR A 34 -8.45 -0.56 -3.19
CA TYR A 34 -7.02 -0.29 -3.30
C TYR A 34 -6.76 1.19 -3.62
N VAL A 35 -7.46 1.74 -4.61
CA VAL A 35 -7.33 3.15 -4.99
C VAL A 35 -7.68 4.07 -3.82
N LYS A 36 -8.76 3.76 -3.09
CA LYS A 36 -9.17 4.55 -1.92
C LYS A 36 -8.12 4.52 -0.83
N VAL A 37 -7.53 3.37 -0.57
CA VAL A 37 -6.50 3.24 0.47
C VAL A 37 -5.23 3.98 0.06
N VAL A 38 -4.81 3.88 -1.21
CA VAL A 38 -3.65 4.63 -1.70
C VAL A 38 -3.89 6.14 -1.56
N ASN A 39 -5.09 6.62 -1.91
CA ASN A 39 -5.42 8.03 -1.75
C ASN A 39 -5.36 8.45 -0.28
N LEU A 40 -5.84 7.61 0.62
CA LEU A 40 -5.77 7.89 2.05
C LEU A 40 -4.31 7.98 2.52
N MET A 41 -3.45 7.09 2.04
CA MET A 41 -2.02 7.14 2.34
C MET A 41 -1.39 8.45 1.86
N LYS A 42 -1.75 8.89 0.65
CA LYS A 42 -1.25 10.17 0.10
C LYS A 42 -1.67 11.36 0.92
N GLN A 43 -2.83 11.31 1.56
CA GLN A 43 -3.38 12.42 2.36
C GLN A 43 -2.69 12.58 3.70
N GLN A 44 -1.99 11.55 4.19
CA GLN A 44 -1.33 11.63 5.49
C GLN A 44 0.02 12.34 5.35
N GLU A 45 0.40 13.05 6.41
CA GLU A 45 1.68 13.76 6.44
C GLU A 45 2.86 12.80 6.54
N ASN A 46 2.67 11.73 7.32
CA ASN A 46 3.70 10.71 7.53
C ASN A 46 3.03 9.38 7.92
N VAL A 47 3.85 8.35 8.10
CA VAL A 47 3.37 6.99 8.35
C VAL A 47 2.58 6.87 9.66
N LEU A 48 2.83 7.73 10.65
CA LEU A 48 2.05 7.71 11.88
C LEU A 48 0.57 8.04 11.65
N GLY A 49 0.27 8.81 10.59
CA GLY A 49 -1.11 9.09 10.21
C GLY A 49 -1.90 7.82 9.88
N LEU A 50 -1.24 6.77 9.42
CA LEU A 50 -1.90 5.50 9.11
C LEU A 50 -2.41 4.78 10.36
N THR A 51 -1.76 5.00 11.48
CA THR A 51 -2.14 4.36 12.74
C THR A 51 -3.46 4.90 13.30
N LYS A 52 -3.89 6.07 12.83
CA LYS A 52 -5.15 6.69 13.28
C LYS A 52 -6.38 5.99 12.72
N PHE A 53 -6.20 5.20 11.67
CA PHE A 53 -7.29 4.49 11.01
C PHE A 53 -7.24 3.01 11.39
N GLY A 54 -8.00 2.63 12.42
CA GLY A 54 -8.01 1.25 12.91
C GLY A 54 -8.33 0.23 11.82
N SER A 55 -9.17 0.61 10.84
CA SER A 55 -9.54 -0.27 9.73
C SER A 55 -8.38 -0.59 8.79
N LEU A 56 -7.32 0.21 8.79
CA LEU A 56 -6.13 -0.04 7.96
C LEU A 56 -5.22 -1.11 8.55
N HIS A 57 -5.31 -1.38 9.84
CA HIS A 57 -4.45 -2.35 10.51
C HIS A 57 -2.99 -2.21 10.11
N TYR A 58 -2.50 -0.96 10.19
CA TYR A 58 -1.09 -0.71 9.86
C TYR A 58 -0.18 -1.54 10.76
N GLU A 59 0.77 -2.24 10.15
CA GLU A 59 1.75 -3.02 10.91
C GLU A 59 3.06 -3.19 10.14
N LYS A 60 4.14 -3.40 10.90
CA LYS A 60 5.41 -3.79 10.31
C LYS A 60 5.47 -5.30 10.23
N LEU A 61 5.92 -5.80 9.08
CA LEU A 61 5.97 -7.23 8.81
C LEU A 61 7.28 -7.83 9.29
N HIS A 62 7.28 -9.14 9.53
CA HIS A 62 8.41 -9.88 10.05
C HIS A 62 8.67 -11.12 9.20
N GLY A 63 9.75 -11.85 9.52
CA GLY A 63 10.13 -13.06 8.81
C GLY A 63 10.57 -12.74 7.39
N ASP A 64 10.01 -13.43 6.42
CA ASP A 64 10.36 -13.27 5.00
C ASP A 64 10.10 -11.86 4.47
N LYS A 65 9.22 -11.13 5.15
CA LYS A 65 8.81 -9.79 4.71
C LYS A 65 9.38 -8.70 5.60
N GLU A 66 10.42 -9.00 6.36
CA GLU A 66 11.06 -7.99 7.19
C GLU A 66 11.54 -6.81 6.35
N GLY A 67 11.37 -5.60 6.87
CA GLY A 67 11.65 -4.38 6.14
C GLY A 67 10.45 -3.81 5.41
N LYS A 68 9.34 -4.54 5.35
CA LYS A 68 8.08 -4.06 4.79
C LYS A 68 7.07 -3.74 5.87
N SER A 69 6.12 -2.90 5.50
CA SER A 69 4.93 -2.61 6.30
C SER A 69 3.70 -2.94 5.48
N SER A 70 2.54 -3.03 6.12
CA SER A 70 1.31 -3.29 5.40
C SER A 70 0.13 -2.50 5.94
N VAL A 71 -0.84 -2.24 5.06
CA VAL A 71 -2.15 -1.73 5.42
C VAL A 71 -3.21 -2.62 4.77
N ARG A 72 -4.34 -2.76 5.47
CA ARG A 72 -5.42 -3.62 5.01
C ARG A 72 -6.25 -2.93 3.93
N VAL A 73 -6.57 -3.67 2.87
CA VAL A 73 -7.55 -3.26 1.86
C VAL A 73 -8.91 -3.85 2.20
N ASN A 74 -8.96 -5.16 2.42
CA ASN A 74 -10.16 -5.88 2.87
C ASN A 74 -9.71 -7.13 3.65
N ASP A 75 -10.62 -8.09 3.88
CA ASP A 75 -10.30 -9.29 4.65
C ASP A 75 -9.23 -10.17 4.01
N GLN A 76 -9.04 -10.07 2.68
CA GLN A 76 -8.14 -10.95 1.94
C GLN A 76 -6.88 -10.23 1.47
N TYR A 77 -6.94 -8.93 1.21
CA TYR A 77 -5.86 -8.21 0.55
C TYR A 77 -5.25 -7.14 1.44
N ARG A 78 -3.93 -7.00 1.34
CA ARG A 78 -3.18 -5.95 2.00
C ARG A 78 -2.22 -5.32 1.00
N ILE A 79 -1.99 -4.02 1.17
CA ILE A 79 -0.95 -3.31 0.45
C ILE A 79 0.33 -3.44 1.27
N GLU A 80 1.37 -4.00 0.65
CA GLU A 80 2.71 -4.07 1.26
C GLU A 80 3.56 -2.97 0.67
N PHE A 81 4.35 -2.32 1.52
CA PHE A 81 5.18 -1.21 1.09
C PHE A 81 6.45 -1.09 1.95
N ILE A 82 7.44 -0.43 1.37
CA ILE A 82 8.68 -0.10 2.07
C ILE A 82 8.62 1.37 2.43
N GLU A 83 8.90 1.67 3.71
CA GLU A 83 8.90 3.04 4.21
C GLU A 83 10.21 3.72 3.90
N GLY A 84 10.15 5.00 3.55
CA GLY A 84 11.31 5.82 3.32
C GLY A 84 11.17 7.18 3.99
N MET A 85 12.29 7.81 4.29
CA MET A 85 12.32 9.13 4.90
C MET A 85 12.93 10.15 3.95
N GLU A 86 12.28 11.31 3.87
CA GLU A 86 12.87 12.45 3.19
C GLU A 86 13.99 13.04 4.04
N ALA A 87 14.93 13.73 3.40
CA ALA A 87 16.03 14.40 4.09
C ALA A 87 15.49 15.36 5.15
N GLY A 88 16.08 15.32 6.35
CA GLY A 88 15.68 16.19 7.46
C GLY A 88 14.45 15.74 8.22
N LYS A 89 13.82 14.64 7.82
CA LYS A 89 12.65 14.08 8.52
C LYS A 89 13.08 12.91 9.40
N GLN A 90 12.37 12.73 10.51
CA GLN A 90 12.64 11.65 11.45
C GLN A 90 11.59 10.55 11.39
N ILE A 91 10.47 10.80 10.70
CA ILE A 91 9.36 9.87 10.54
C ILE A 91 9.17 9.63 9.05
N ALA A 92 8.89 8.38 8.67
CA ALA A 92 8.74 8.00 7.27
C ALA A 92 7.63 8.82 6.58
N THR A 93 7.95 9.38 5.42
CA THR A 93 7.06 10.20 4.61
C THR A 93 6.89 9.64 3.20
N ILE A 94 7.55 8.52 2.89
CA ILE A 94 7.51 7.86 1.59
C ILE A 94 7.03 6.44 1.78
N CYS A 95 6.07 6.02 0.96
CA CYS A 95 5.61 4.63 0.91
C CYS A 95 5.83 4.12 -0.50
N ASN A 96 6.78 3.20 -0.67
CA ASN A 96 7.01 2.53 -1.95
C ASN A 96 6.23 1.22 -1.96
N ILE A 97 5.11 1.20 -2.67
CA ILE A 97 4.23 0.04 -2.72
C ILE A 97 4.89 -1.07 -3.54
N THR A 98 5.04 -2.24 -2.92
CA THR A 98 5.69 -3.39 -3.53
C THR A 98 4.72 -4.47 -3.97
N ASP A 99 3.59 -4.61 -3.29
CA ASP A 99 2.63 -5.68 -3.58
C ASP A 99 1.23 -5.32 -3.12
N LEU A 100 0.27 -5.89 -3.84
CA LEU A 100 -1.11 -6.03 -3.38
C LEU A 100 -1.29 -7.54 -3.13
N SER A 101 -1.18 -7.94 -1.87
CA SER A 101 -1.00 -9.34 -1.48
C SER A 101 -2.28 -9.92 -0.89
N ASN A 102 -2.56 -11.18 -1.20
CA ASN A 102 -3.71 -11.91 -0.65
C ASN A 102 -3.31 -13.07 0.27
N HIS A 103 -2.15 -13.00 0.89
CA HIS A 103 -1.68 -14.04 1.81
C HIS A 103 -2.34 -14.00 3.18
N TYR A 104 -3.18 -13.03 3.42
CA TYR A 104 -3.81 -12.81 4.73
C TYR A 104 -5.22 -13.38 4.70
N LYS A 105 -5.44 -14.39 5.48
CA LYS A 105 -6.76 -15.03 5.60
C LYS A 105 -7.34 -14.80 6.99
#